data_f663879a27318f21dc0ac8914a9f18ce
#
_entry.id   f663879a27318f21dc0ac8914a9f18ce
#
_cell.length_a   1.000
_cell.length_b   1.000
_cell.length_c   1.000
_cell.angle_alpha   90.00
_cell.angle_beta   90.00
_cell.angle_gamma   90.00
#
_symmetry.space_group_name_H-M   'P 1'
#
loop_
_entity.id
_entity.type
_entity.pdbx_description
1 polymer ?
#
loop_
_entity_poly.entity_id
_entity_poly.type
_entity_poly.pdbx_seq_one_letter_code
_entity_poly.pdbx_strand_id
1 'polypeptide(L)'
;MKIEEGVELSRFTTLGAGGPARAFARPESIDELEEALAWAGEHELPVATVGLGSNLLVADDGFDGLVLKLGGELAEASVEGEQLLAGGGAANAVCLHRVRAAGLGGFEFACAIPGTIGGGVWMNAGAYGSDWAAILDRALVVDEQGARWLTPEELGLSYRHSELRHGQVVAGAEFTLTPLPEEQIKANVARLQALRKAAQPTNKRTFGSVFKNPEHELSAGRMLEACGLKGHRIGGAQISPRHANFIENTDGALAADAVELMAEARRRALEQFGIELVHEVEFLGRLELPPLR
;
A
#
# COMPACT_ATOMS: atom_id res chain seq x y z
N MET A 1 0.46 6.36 25.78
CA MET A 1 0.00 5.50 24.64
C MET A 1 -0.45 4.12 25.12
N LYS A 2 -1.41 3.42 24.45
CA LYS A 2 -1.88 2.05 24.79
C LYS A 2 -1.27 1.03 23.83
N ILE A 3 -0.63 -0.01 24.37
CA ILE A 3 -0.19 -1.20 23.63
C ILE A 3 -1.23 -2.30 23.83
N GLU A 4 -1.68 -2.91 22.74
CA GLU A 4 -2.60 -4.05 22.73
C GLU A 4 -1.85 -5.30 22.25
N GLU A 5 -2.08 -6.46 22.82
CA GLU A 5 -1.43 -7.71 22.44
C GLU A 5 -2.40 -8.62 21.67
N GLY A 6 -1.86 -9.44 20.76
CA GLY A 6 -2.62 -10.45 20.04
C GLY A 6 -3.72 -9.90 19.13
N VAL A 7 -3.51 -8.71 18.56
CA VAL A 7 -4.52 -8.07 17.70
C VAL A 7 -4.52 -8.74 16.33
N GLU A 8 -5.67 -9.29 15.92
CA GLU A 8 -5.87 -9.94 14.62
C GLU A 8 -5.70 -8.98 13.45
N LEU A 9 -4.63 -9.15 12.66
CA LEU A 9 -4.28 -8.29 11.53
C LEU A 9 -5.15 -8.52 10.30
N SER A 10 -5.84 -9.66 10.18
CA SER A 10 -6.85 -9.89 9.15
C SER A 10 -7.92 -8.80 9.09
N ARG A 11 -8.18 -8.13 10.23
CA ARG A 11 -9.14 -7.01 10.34
C ARG A 11 -8.60 -5.71 9.74
N PHE A 12 -7.30 -5.63 9.47
CA PHE A 12 -6.60 -4.46 8.94
C PHE A 12 -6.01 -4.69 7.55
N THR A 13 -6.32 -5.81 6.90
CA THR A 13 -5.96 -6.09 5.51
C THR A 13 -7.20 -6.12 4.63
N THR A 14 -7.08 -5.63 3.40
CA THR A 14 -8.20 -5.66 2.44
C THR A 14 -8.44 -7.07 1.88
N LEU A 15 -7.46 -7.96 1.97
CA LEU A 15 -7.64 -9.39 1.70
C LEU A 15 -8.50 -10.05 2.78
N GLY A 16 -8.43 -9.58 4.02
CA GLY A 16 -9.13 -10.20 5.16
C GLY A 16 -8.47 -11.50 5.62
N ALA A 17 -7.16 -11.66 5.41
CA ALA A 17 -6.33 -12.74 5.89
C ALA A 17 -5.15 -12.18 6.72
N GLY A 18 -4.52 -13.03 7.52
CA GLY A 18 -3.37 -12.73 8.37
C GLY A 18 -3.66 -12.96 9.86
N GLY A 19 -2.65 -13.47 10.56
CA GLY A 19 -2.70 -13.77 12.00
C GLY A 19 -2.47 -12.55 12.89
N PRO A 20 -2.23 -12.77 14.20
CA PRO A 20 -2.13 -11.70 15.18
C PRO A 20 -0.80 -10.95 15.14
N ALA A 21 -0.82 -9.67 15.50
CA ALA A 21 0.36 -8.92 15.90
C ALA A 21 0.70 -9.24 17.36
N ARG A 22 2.00 -9.41 17.68
CA ARG A 22 2.44 -9.54 19.07
C ARG A 22 2.09 -8.30 19.89
N ALA A 23 2.32 -7.12 19.31
CA ALA A 23 1.95 -5.83 19.87
C ALA A 23 1.32 -4.94 18.81
N PHE A 24 0.38 -4.11 19.21
CA PHE A 24 -0.32 -3.18 18.33
C PHE A 24 -0.54 -1.84 19.05
N ALA A 25 -0.27 -0.73 18.37
CA ALA A 25 -0.50 0.61 18.91
C ALA A 25 -1.13 1.55 17.87
N ARG A 26 -1.82 2.57 18.38
CA ARG A 26 -2.46 3.62 17.57
C ARG A 26 -1.99 4.98 18.04
N PRO A 27 -0.77 5.40 17.67
CA PRO A 27 -0.30 6.73 18.02
C PRO A 27 -1.13 7.80 17.31
N GLU A 28 -1.52 8.84 18.07
CA GLU A 28 -2.35 9.95 17.59
C GLU A 28 -1.57 11.25 17.41
N SER A 29 -0.32 11.31 17.91
CA SER A 29 0.62 12.43 17.79
C SER A 29 2.04 11.94 17.49
N ILE A 30 2.94 12.86 17.14
CA ILE A 30 4.38 12.56 16.97
C ILE A 30 4.98 12.03 18.28
N ASP A 31 4.67 12.67 19.40
CA ASP A 31 5.18 12.25 20.71
C ASP A 31 4.77 10.80 21.06
N GLU A 32 3.51 10.45 20.80
CA GLU A 32 3.04 9.07 20.99
C GLU A 32 3.69 8.07 20.01
N LEU A 33 3.99 8.52 18.79
CA LEU A 33 4.70 7.70 17.80
C LEU A 33 6.14 7.44 18.26
N GLU A 34 6.85 8.45 18.72
CA GLU A 34 8.21 8.32 19.27
C GLU A 34 8.21 7.44 20.53
N GLU A 35 7.21 7.59 21.43
CA GLU A 35 7.02 6.70 22.58
C GLU A 35 6.84 5.25 22.14
N ALA A 36 6.05 4.99 21.08
CA ALA A 36 5.83 3.64 20.53
C ALA A 36 7.10 3.02 19.98
N LEU A 37 7.89 3.81 19.24
CA LEU A 37 9.16 3.36 18.66
C LEU A 37 10.19 3.07 19.75
N ALA A 38 10.30 3.94 20.76
CA ALA A 38 11.16 3.72 21.91
C ALA A 38 10.77 2.44 22.68
N TRP A 39 9.48 2.25 22.93
CA TRP A 39 8.98 1.03 23.57
C TRP A 39 9.34 -0.24 22.77
N ALA A 40 9.19 -0.20 21.44
CA ALA A 40 9.58 -1.32 20.57
C ALA A 40 11.09 -1.60 20.65
N GLY A 41 11.93 -0.55 20.68
CA GLY A 41 13.38 -0.66 20.86
C GLY A 41 13.76 -1.31 22.20
N GLU A 42 13.13 -0.90 23.32
CA GLU A 42 13.34 -1.50 24.64
C GLU A 42 12.97 -2.99 24.70
N HIS A 43 12.03 -3.43 23.86
CA HIS A 43 11.57 -4.82 23.81
C HIS A 43 12.19 -5.61 22.64
N GLU A 44 13.14 -5.01 21.93
CA GLU A 44 13.81 -5.61 20.76
C GLU A 44 12.82 -6.11 19.68
N LEU A 45 11.71 -5.39 19.48
CA LEU A 45 10.66 -5.76 18.54
C LEU A 45 10.83 -5.04 17.19
N PRO A 46 10.72 -5.76 16.07
CA PRO A 46 10.59 -5.12 14.78
C PRO A 46 9.28 -4.34 14.70
N VAL A 47 9.32 -3.21 13.96
CA VAL A 47 8.18 -2.33 13.79
C VAL A 47 7.68 -2.36 12.35
N ALA A 48 6.37 -2.46 12.18
CA ALA A 48 5.68 -2.31 10.90
C ALA A 48 4.51 -1.34 11.02
N THR A 49 4.13 -0.70 9.92
CA THR A 49 2.99 0.21 9.88
C THR A 49 1.91 -0.35 8.97
N VAL A 50 0.65 -0.29 9.42
CA VAL A 50 -0.52 -0.65 8.62
C VAL A 50 -1.39 0.58 8.34
N GLY A 51 -1.59 0.90 7.06
CA GLY A 51 -2.57 1.89 6.63
C GLY A 51 -3.97 1.28 6.48
N LEU A 52 -4.45 1.16 5.23
CA LEU A 52 -5.67 0.41 4.88
C LEU A 52 -5.39 -1.09 4.61
N GLY A 53 -4.14 -1.52 4.60
CA GLY A 53 -3.75 -2.89 4.29
C GLY A 53 -4.10 -3.32 2.86
N SER A 54 -4.08 -2.38 1.92
CA SER A 54 -4.48 -2.60 0.52
C SER A 54 -3.34 -3.09 -0.38
N ASN A 55 -2.13 -3.13 0.15
CA ASN A 55 -0.93 -3.69 -0.48
C ASN A 55 -0.14 -4.54 0.53
N LEU A 56 -0.83 -5.25 1.43
CA LEU A 56 -0.22 -5.99 2.52
C LEU A 56 -0.74 -7.42 2.56
N LEU A 57 0.18 -8.38 2.61
CA LEU A 57 -0.08 -9.78 2.90
C LEU A 57 0.57 -10.14 4.23
N VAL A 58 -0.22 -10.51 5.22
CA VAL A 58 0.24 -10.85 6.57
C VAL A 58 0.26 -12.36 6.73
N ALA A 59 1.33 -12.92 7.27
CA ALA A 59 1.47 -14.34 7.56
C ALA A 59 0.32 -14.89 8.43
N ASP A 60 -0.05 -16.14 8.24
CA ASP A 60 -1.15 -16.77 8.98
C ASP A 60 -0.82 -16.96 10.48
N ASP A 61 0.47 -17.09 10.82
CA ASP A 61 0.98 -17.09 12.19
C ASP A 61 1.20 -15.67 12.76
N GLY A 62 0.97 -14.63 11.94
CA GLY A 62 1.01 -13.23 12.33
C GLY A 62 2.38 -12.58 12.23
N PHE A 63 2.60 -11.56 13.06
CA PHE A 63 3.82 -10.77 13.10
C PHE A 63 4.34 -10.66 14.54
N ASP A 64 5.55 -11.17 14.77
CA ASP A 64 6.23 -11.12 16.07
C ASP A 64 6.93 -9.76 16.28
N GLY A 65 6.14 -8.70 16.30
CA GLY A 65 6.60 -7.33 16.39
C GLY A 65 5.49 -6.36 16.77
N LEU A 66 5.83 -5.07 16.77
CA LEU A 66 4.90 -3.97 16.97
C LEU A 66 4.31 -3.54 15.62
N VAL A 67 2.98 -3.57 15.50
CA VAL A 67 2.26 -2.98 14.37
C VAL A 67 1.67 -1.64 14.78
N LEU A 68 1.98 -0.61 14.01
CA LEU A 68 1.48 0.75 14.19
C LEU A 68 0.35 1.06 13.21
N LYS A 69 -0.71 1.69 13.71
CA LYS A 69 -1.77 2.27 12.89
C LYS A 69 -1.98 3.72 13.28
N LEU A 70 -1.51 4.64 12.45
CA LEU A 70 -1.58 6.08 12.73
C LEU A 70 -3.03 6.57 12.82
N GLY A 71 -3.31 7.38 13.84
CA GLY A 71 -4.61 7.98 14.14
C GLY A 71 -4.50 9.44 14.53
N GLY A 72 -5.58 10.05 15.05
CA GLY A 72 -5.59 11.42 15.52
C GLY A 72 -5.01 12.42 14.53
N GLU A 73 -4.11 13.29 14.99
CA GLU A 73 -3.40 14.28 14.17
C GLU A 73 -2.62 13.63 13.01
N LEU A 74 -2.06 12.44 13.23
CA LEU A 74 -1.30 11.69 12.21
C LEU A 74 -2.20 11.10 11.10
N ALA A 75 -3.52 11.24 11.19
CA ALA A 75 -4.48 10.84 10.16
C ALA A 75 -5.31 12.00 9.61
N GLU A 76 -4.98 13.23 10.00
CA GLU A 76 -5.64 14.44 9.50
C GLU A 76 -5.05 14.89 8.17
N ALA A 77 -5.80 15.72 7.45
CA ALA A 77 -5.35 16.39 6.24
C ALA A 77 -5.95 17.79 6.18
N SER A 78 -5.18 18.78 5.72
CA SER A 78 -5.63 20.15 5.47
C SER A 78 -5.09 20.65 4.14
N VAL A 79 -5.70 21.72 3.62
CA VAL A 79 -5.23 22.43 2.44
C VAL A 79 -4.97 23.86 2.82
N GLU A 80 -3.77 24.36 2.56
CA GLU A 80 -3.31 25.72 2.83
C GLU A 80 -2.75 26.33 1.52
N GLY A 81 -3.53 27.25 0.92
CA GLY A 81 -3.17 27.79 -0.39
C GLY A 81 -3.18 26.70 -1.46
N GLU A 82 -2.04 26.44 -2.07
CA GLU A 82 -1.83 25.38 -3.08
C GLU A 82 -1.22 24.10 -2.49
N GLN A 83 -1.07 24.03 -1.16
CA GLN A 83 -0.45 22.88 -0.49
C GLN A 83 -1.50 21.98 0.17
N LEU A 84 -1.34 20.66 -0.02
CA LEU A 84 -1.96 19.63 0.79
C LEU A 84 -0.97 19.22 1.88
N LEU A 85 -1.38 19.38 3.15
CA LEU A 85 -0.67 18.88 4.33
C LEU A 85 -1.43 17.66 4.85
N ALA A 86 -0.79 16.51 4.95
CA ALA A 86 -1.48 15.28 5.33
C ALA A 86 -0.64 14.41 6.25
N GLY A 87 -1.26 13.91 7.33
CA GLY A 87 -0.68 12.88 8.17
C GLY A 87 -0.52 11.56 7.42
N GLY A 88 0.48 10.76 7.80
CA GLY A 88 0.76 9.46 7.15
C GLY A 88 -0.41 8.45 7.22
N GLY A 89 -1.26 8.58 8.25
CA GLY A 89 -2.49 7.79 8.41
C GLY A 89 -3.69 8.32 7.62
N ALA A 90 -3.60 9.54 7.04
CA ALA A 90 -4.71 10.14 6.28
C ALA A 90 -5.05 9.28 5.04
N ALA A 91 -6.34 8.98 4.88
CA ALA A 91 -6.78 8.20 3.72
C ALA A 91 -6.71 9.03 2.43
N ASN A 92 -6.21 8.44 1.34
CA ASN A 92 -6.13 9.09 0.02
C ASN A 92 -7.46 9.68 -0.44
N ALA A 93 -8.57 8.99 -0.14
CA ALA A 93 -9.90 9.46 -0.48
C ALA A 93 -10.30 10.74 0.27
N VAL A 94 -9.89 10.89 1.54
CA VAL A 94 -10.10 12.10 2.35
C VAL A 94 -9.27 13.25 1.78
N CYS A 95 -7.99 13.01 1.49
CA CYS A 95 -7.10 14.00 0.88
C CYS A 95 -7.67 14.49 -0.46
N LEU A 96 -8.06 13.56 -1.34
CA LEU A 96 -8.67 13.89 -2.63
C LEU A 96 -9.94 14.74 -2.48
N HIS A 97 -10.78 14.42 -1.49
CA HIS A 97 -11.99 15.21 -1.23
C HIS A 97 -11.65 16.67 -0.86
N ARG A 98 -10.66 16.88 0.03
CA ARG A 98 -10.20 18.21 0.46
C ARG A 98 -9.55 19.00 -0.68
N VAL A 99 -8.67 18.37 -1.43
CA VAL A 99 -7.99 18.94 -2.60
C VAL A 99 -9.00 19.39 -3.65
N ARG A 100 -10.00 18.56 -3.97
CA ARG A 100 -11.06 18.89 -4.90
C ARG A 100 -11.90 20.09 -4.40
N ALA A 101 -12.26 20.10 -3.12
CA ALA A 101 -13.03 21.20 -2.52
C ALA A 101 -12.28 22.54 -2.55
N ALA A 102 -10.94 22.49 -2.54
CA ALA A 102 -10.06 23.65 -2.67
C ALA A 102 -9.79 24.07 -4.14
N GLY A 103 -10.31 23.32 -5.13
CA GLY A 103 -10.06 23.61 -6.55
C GLY A 103 -8.62 23.35 -6.99
N LEU A 104 -7.97 22.33 -6.42
CA LEU A 104 -6.61 21.93 -6.74
C LEU A 104 -6.59 20.60 -7.48
N GLY A 105 -5.84 20.54 -8.58
CA GLY A 105 -5.57 19.35 -9.39
C GLY A 105 -4.17 18.80 -9.15
N GLY A 106 -3.91 17.61 -9.73
CA GLY A 106 -2.65 16.88 -9.61
C GLY A 106 -2.76 15.65 -8.70
N PHE A 107 -3.75 15.58 -7.82
CA PHE A 107 -3.98 14.47 -6.91
C PHE A 107 -5.06 13.46 -7.39
N GLU A 108 -5.63 13.66 -8.59
CA GLU A 108 -6.77 12.86 -9.09
C GLU A 108 -6.45 11.37 -9.24
N PHE A 109 -5.19 11.02 -9.60
CA PHE A 109 -4.77 9.63 -9.75
C PHE A 109 -4.92 8.81 -8.47
N ALA A 110 -4.86 9.47 -7.30
CA ALA A 110 -5.03 8.83 -5.99
C ALA A 110 -6.44 8.23 -5.79
N CYS A 111 -7.47 8.64 -6.59
CA CYS A 111 -8.79 8.02 -6.58
C CYS A 111 -8.74 6.53 -6.95
N ALA A 112 -7.69 6.11 -7.65
CA ALA A 112 -7.47 4.72 -8.06
C ALA A 112 -6.60 3.92 -7.08
N ILE A 113 -6.12 4.55 -6.00
CA ILE A 113 -5.18 3.94 -5.05
C ILE A 113 -5.82 3.92 -3.66
N PRO A 114 -6.45 2.81 -3.25
CA PRO A 114 -6.92 2.67 -1.87
C PRO A 114 -5.70 2.60 -0.96
N GLY A 115 -5.65 3.43 0.07
CA GLY A 115 -4.51 3.50 0.96
C GLY A 115 -4.49 4.76 1.81
N THR A 116 -3.40 4.95 2.50
CA THR A 116 -3.07 6.15 3.26
C THR A 116 -1.88 6.86 2.63
N ILE A 117 -1.68 8.11 2.98
CA ILE A 117 -0.55 8.92 2.50
C ILE A 117 0.78 8.23 2.81
N GLY A 118 0.98 7.77 4.05
CA GLY A 118 2.23 7.08 4.42
C GLY A 118 2.51 5.83 3.60
N GLY A 119 1.48 5.00 3.37
CA GLY A 119 1.62 3.84 2.48
C GLY A 119 1.85 4.22 1.01
N GLY A 120 1.30 5.34 0.57
CA GLY A 120 1.54 5.92 -0.76
C GLY A 120 2.98 6.35 -0.96
N VAL A 121 3.57 7.07 0.01
CA VAL A 121 4.97 7.48 0.01
C VAL A 121 5.89 6.26 0.10
N TRP A 122 5.63 5.33 1.02
CA TRP A 122 6.40 4.09 1.20
C TRP A 122 6.59 3.33 -0.13
N MET A 123 5.53 3.20 -0.90
CA MET A 123 5.51 2.45 -2.16
C MET A 123 5.84 3.31 -3.38
N ASN A 124 6.02 4.61 -3.26
CA ASN A 124 5.88 5.53 -4.38
C ASN A 124 4.70 5.11 -5.25
N ALA A 125 3.53 5.00 -4.64
CA ALA A 125 2.35 4.46 -5.29
C ALA A 125 1.95 5.35 -6.48
N GLY A 126 1.45 4.75 -7.54
CA GLY A 126 1.06 5.50 -8.73
C GLY A 126 0.02 4.77 -9.56
N ALA A 127 -0.72 5.53 -10.33
CA ALA A 127 -1.72 5.05 -11.26
C ALA A 127 -1.89 6.03 -12.43
N TYR A 128 -2.22 5.50 -13.61
CA TYR A 128 -2.59 6.29 -14.78
C TYR A 128 -1.56 7.37 -15.19
N GLY A 129 -0.27 7.06 -15.05
CA GLY A 129 0.84 7.91 -15.50
C GLY A 129 1.30 8.97 -14.51
N SER A 130 0.82 8.92 -13.25
CA SER A 130 1.31 9.74 -12.14
C SER A 130 1.60 8.87 -10.92
N ASP A 131 2.45 9.35 -10.02
CA ASP A 131 2.81 8.73 -8.75
C ASP A 131 3.08 9.78 -7.67
N TRP A 132 3.41 9.34 -6.45
CA TRP A 132 3.68 10.25 -5.34
C TRP A 132 4.91 11.12 -5.60
N ALA A 133 6.00 10.59 -6.17
CA ALA A 133 7.21 11.36 -6.47
C ALA A 133 6.95 12.57 -7.37
N ALA A 134 5.92 12.49 -8.24
CA ALA A 134 5.59 13.59 -9.15
C ALA A 134 4.96 14.81 -8.47
N ILE A 135 4.44 14.67 -7.23
CA ILE A 135 3.71 15.73 -6.53
C ILE A 135 4.17 15.96 -5.09
N LEU A 136 5.02 15.08 -4.54
CA LEU A 136 5.52 15.15 -3.18
C LEU A 136 6.60 16.23 -3.06
N ASP A 137 6.44 17.17 -2.12
CA ASP A 137 7.48 18.13 -1.78
C ASP A 137 8.45 17.50 -0.76
N ARG A 138 7.90 16.95 0.33
CA ARG A 138 8.65 16.27 1.39
C ARG A 138 7.75 15.37 2.24
N ALA A 139 8.35 14.40 2.91
CA ALA A 139 7.68 13.56 3.90
C ALA A 139 8.36 13.65 5.26
N LEU A 140 7.56 13.68 6.33
CA LEU A 140 8.02 13.57 7.70
C LEU A 140 8.20 12.10 8.04
N VAL A 141 9.43 11.68 8.22
CA VAL A 141 9.79 10.32 8.63
C VAL A 141 10.24 10.34 10.09
N VAL A 142 9.68 9.43 10.88
CA VAL A 142 10.01 9.23 12.30
C VAL A 142 10.61 7.85 12.48
N ASP A 143 11.74 7.76 13.16
CA ASP A 143 12.39 6.51 13.57
C ASP A 143 13.08 6.68 14.93
N GLU A 144 13.93 5.76 15.33
CA GLU A 144 14.70 5.80 16.60
C GLU A 144 15.60 7.05 16.75
N GLN A 145 15.91 7.73 15.63
CA GLN A 145 16.73 8.95 15.61
C GLN A 145 15.87 10.22 15.73
N GLY A 146 14.54 10.09 15.80
CA GLY A 146 13.57 11.18 15.87
C GLY A 146 12.94 11.50 14.51
N ALA A 147 12.20 12.61 14.50
CA ALA A 147 11.45 13.08 13.34
C ALA A 147 12.31 13.94 12.42
N ARG A 148 12.25 13.71 11.09
CA ARG A 148 12.93 14.51 10.07
C ARG A 148 12.15 14.58 8.77
N TRP A 149 12.22 15.72 8.10
CA TRP A 149 11.69 15.91 6.77
C TRP A 149 12.68 15.42 5.72
N LEU A 150 12.22 14.61 4.77
CA LEU A 150 12.98 14.08 3.65
C LEU A 150 12.31 14.45 2.33
N THR A 151 13.13 14.84 1.34
CA THR A 151 12.68 15.10 -0.04
C THR A 151 12.48 13.78 -0.81
N PRO A 152 11.82 13.80 -1.99
CA PRO A 152 11.68 12.61 -2.84
C PRO A 152 13.03 11.96 -3.22
N GLU A 153 14.08 12.77 -3.41
CA GLU A 153 15.44 12.31 -3.69
C GLU A 153 16.05 11.57 -2.50
N GLU A 154 15.90 12.14 -1.28
CA GLU A 154 16.41 11.54 -0.03
C GLU A 154 15.62 10.27 0.34
N LEU A 155 14.36 10.17 -0.07
CA LEU A 155 13.54 8.97 0.03
C LEU A 155 13.88 7.89 -1.01
N GLY A 156 14.70 8.21 -2.03
CA GLY A 156 15.08 7.31 -3.12
C GLY A 156 13.88 6.80 -3.90
N LEU A 157 12.87 7.67 -4.14
CA LEU A 157 11.62 7.25 -4.79
C LEU A 157 11.87 6.82 -6.24
N SER A 158 11.43 5.63 -6.58
CA SER A 158 11.44 5.09 -7.92
C SER A 158 10.18 4.26 -8.19
N TYR A 159 10.08 3.58 -9.36
CA TYR A 159 8.87 2.82 -9.70
C TYR A 159 8.52 1.78 -8.64
N ARG A 160 7.44 2.00 -7.88
CA ARG A 160 6.95 1.14 -6.79
C ARG A 160 8.01 0.84 -5.74
N HIS A 161 8.79 1.84 -5.38
CA HIS A 161 9.90 1.68 -4.44
C HIS A 161 10.23 2.98 -3.73
N SER A 162 10.66 2.87 -2.47
CA SER A 162 11.42 3.87 -1.71
C SER A 162 12.57 3.17 -1.00
N GLU A 163 13.57 3.91 -0.56
CA GLU A 163 14.68 3.41 0.26
C GLU A 163 14.34 3.37 1.77
N LEU A 164 13.08 3.60 2.12
CA LEU A 164 12.61 3.49 3.49
C LEU A 164 12.76 2.05 4.01
N ARG A 165 13.07 1.91 5.29
CA ARG A 165 13.33 0.62 5.95
C ARG A 165 12.31 0.37 7.06
N HIS A 166 12.12 -0.88 7.41
CA HIS A 166 11.33 -1.24 8.58
C HIS A 166 11.84 -0.49 9.83
N GLY A 167 10.91 -0.02 10.65
CA GLY A 167 11.22 0.88 11.77
C GLY A 167 11.14 2.37 11.43
N GLN A 168 11.15 2.74 10.14
CA GLN A 168 10.89 4.11 9.70
C GLN A 168 9.40 4.28 9.39
N VAL A 169 8.79 5.32 9.93
CA VAL A 169 7.37 5.60 9.80
C VAL A 169 7.16 6.93 9.10
N VAL A 170 6.45 6.92 7.98
CA VAL A 170 5.99 8.16 7.34
C VAL A 170 4.83 8.72 8.15
N ALA A 171 5.11 9.71 8.99
CA ALA A 171 4.16 10.34 9.88
C ALA A 171 3.36 11.48 9.21
N GLY A 172 3.90 12.07 8.14
CA GLY A 172 3.22 13.13 7.39
C GLY A 172 3.85 13.36 6.01
N ALA A 173 3.18 14.14 5.17
CA ALA A 173 3.68 14.55 3.87
C ALA A 173 3.06 15.87 3.42
N GLU A 174 3.80 16.63 2.62
CA GLU A 174 3.40 17.87 1.99
C GLU A 174 3.46 17.74 0.48
N PHE A 175 2.48 18.31 -0.19
CA PHE A 175 2.35 18.26 -1.65
C PHE A 175 1.98 19.63 -2.18
N THR A 176 2.68 20.12 -3.20
CA THR A 176 2.29 21.31 -3.96
C THR A 176 1.42 20.90 -5.14
N LEU A 177 0.23 21.45 -5.20
CA LEU A 177 -0.78 21.14 -6.20
C LEU A 177 -1.13 22.38 -7.04
N THR A 178 -1.76 22.17 -8.19
CA THR A 178 -2.02 23.28 -9.14
C THR A 178 -3.50 23.65 -9.14
N PRO A 179 -3.85 24.94 -9.09
CA PRO A 179 -5.24 25.38 -9.26
C PRO A 179 -5.87 24.83 -10.54
N LEU A 180 -7.04 24.23 -10.41
CA LEU A 180 -7.76 23.62 -11.53
C LEU A 180 -9.28 23.81 -11.31
N PRO A 181 -10.07 24.12 -12.36
CA PRO A 181 -11.52 24.21 -12.23
C PRO A 181 -12.14 22.94 -11.64
N GLU A 182 -13.02 23.09 -10.67
CA GLU A 182 -13.64 21.95 -9.95
C GLU A 182 -14.30 20.95 -10.89
N GLU A 183 -14.96 21.40 -11.94
CA GLU A 183 -15.59 20.54 -12.95
C GLU A 183 -14.58 19.68 -13.72
N GLN A 184 -13.38 20.22 -13.97
CA GLN A 184 -12.31 19.47 -14.62
C GLN A 184 -11.74 18.38 -13.67
N ILE A 185 -11.55 18.71 -12.38
CA ILE A 185 -11.13 17.73 -11.36
C ILE A 185 -12.16 16.61 -11.26
N LYS A 186 -13.47 16.96 -11.18
CA LYS A 186 -14.57 15.98 -11.14
C LYS A 186 -14.56 15.06 -12.36
N ALA A 187 -14.39 15.64 -13.55
CA ALA A 187 -14.36 14.88 -14.80
C ALA A 187 -13.14 13.91 -14.85
N ASN A 188 -11.96 14.37 -14.41
CA ASN A 188 -10.75 13.55 -14.31
C ASN A 188 -10.97 12.37 -13.36
N VAL A 189 -11.44 12.64 -12.13
CA VAL A 189 -11.73 11.61 -11.13
C VAL A 189 -12.75 10.60 -11.65
N ALA A 190 -13.86 11.06 -12.22
CA ALA A 190 -14.90 10.17 -12.77
C ALA A 190 -14.35 9.25 -13.86
N ARG A 191 -13.55 9.81 -14.78
CA ARG A 191 -12.88 9.03 -15.84
C ARG A 191 -11.95 7.96 -15.26
N LEU A 192 -11.08 8.32 -14.30
CA LEU A 192 -10.12 7.38 -13.70
C LEU A 192 -10.83 6.28 -12.89
N GLN A 193 -11.89 6.65 -12.15
CA GLN A 193 -12.71 5.66 -11.42
C GLN A 193 -13.43 4.70 -12.37
N ALA A 194 -13.94 5.19 -13.50
CA ALA A 194 -14.58 4.36 -14.52
C ALA A 194 -13.57 3.34 -15.12
N LEU A 195 -12.36 3.79 -15.47
CA LEU A 195 -11.30 2.93 -15.96
C LEU A 195 -10.92 1.85 -14.93
N ARG A 196 -10.76 2.24 -13.67
CA ARG A 196 -10.47 1.29 -12.59
C ARG A 196 -11.59 0.25 -12.44
N LYS A 197 -12.84 0.70 -12.35
CA LYS A 197 -14.01 -0.18 -12.21
C LYS A 197 -14.15 -1.13 -13.42
N ALA A 198 -13.79 -0.69 -14.61
CA ALA A 198 -13.80 -1.54 -15.80
C ALA A 198 -12.72 -2.63 -15.78
N ALA A 199 -11.52 -2.34 -15.25
CA ALA A 199 -10.37 -3.23 -15.34
C ALA A 199 -10.15 -4.11 -14.08
N GLN A 200 -10.45 -3.60 -12.88
CA GLN A 200 -10.07 -4.23 -11.61
C GLN A 200 -11.26 -4.82 -10.83
N PRO A 201 -11.03 -5.82 -9.94
CA PRO A 201 -12.06 -6.42 -9.10
C PRO A 201 -12.36 -5.56 -7.86
N THR A 202 -12.90 -4.34 -8.05
CA THR A 202 -13.08 -3.33 -7.01
C THR A 202 -14.05 -3.68 -5.89
N ASN A 203 -14.85 -4.74 -6.06
CA ASN A 203 -15.84 -5.23 -5.10
C ASN A 203 -15.45 -6.57 -4.44
N LYS A 204 -14.17 -6.93 -4.53
CA LYS A 204 -13.63 -8.17 -3.98
C LYS A 204 -12.61 -7.88 -2.88
N ARG A 205 -12.43 -8.85 -1.97
CA ARG A 205 -11.34 -8.83 -1.00
C ARG A 205 -10.03 -9.20 -1.72
N THR A 206 -9.11 -8.25 -1.80
CA THR A 206 -7.81 -8.42 -2.49
C THR A 206 -6.80 -7.43 -1.92
N PHE A 207 -5.54 -7.69 -2.05
CA PHE A 207 -4.45 -6.77 -1.64
C PHE A 207 -3.89 -5.94 -2.81
N GLY A 208 -4.67 -5.70 -3.86
CA GLY A 208 -4.24 -4.93 -5.03
C GLY A 208 -3.46 -5.75 -6.04
N SER A 209 -2.56 -5.09 -6.76
CA SER A 209 -1.68 -5.74 -7.75
C SER A 209 -0.66 -6.62 -7.05
N VAL A 210 -0.53 -7.85 -7.52
CA VAL A 210 0.42 -8.84 -6.96
C VAL A 210 1.85 -8.54 -7.38
N PHE A 211 2.08 -8.27 -8.67
CA PHE A 211 3.39 -8.09 -9.28
C PHE A 211 3.54 -6.72 -9.91
N LYS A 212 4.76 -6.19 -9.86
CA LYS A 212 5.20 -5.03 -10.65
C LYS A 212 5.12 -5.38 -12.14
N ASN A 213 4.84 -4.37 -12.97
CA ASN A 213 4.97 -4.58 -14.41
C ASN A 213 6.44 -4.69 -14.77
N PRO A 214 6.85 -5.73 -15.50
CA PRO A 214 8.23 -5.87 -15.98
C PRO A 214 8.52 -4.89 -17.13
N GLU A 215 9.80 -4.70 -17.44
CA GLU A 215 10.24 -4.01 -18.66
C GLU A 215 9.97 -4.89 -19.89
N HIS A 216 8.72 -4.95 -20.30
CA HIS A 216 8.23 -5.77 -21.40
C HIS A 216 6.99 -5.14 -22.04
N GLU A 217 6.66 -5.47 -23.30
CA GLU A 217 5.47 -4.99 -24.00
C GLU A 217 4.15 -5.39 -23.27
N LEU A 218 4.15 -6.56 -22.63
CA LEU A 218 3.01 -7.03 -21.84
C LEU A 218 3.18 -6.63 -20.38
N SER A 219 2.11 -6.11 -19.78
CA SER A 219 2.03 -5.96 -18.31
C SER A 219 1.97 -7.32 -17.61
N ALA A 220 2.34 -7.38 -16.33
CA ALA A 220 2.23 -8.61 -15.51
C ALA A 220 0.84 -9.25 -15.61
N GLY A 221 -0.23 -8.45 -15.55
CA GLY A 221 -1.59 -8.95 -15.69
C GLY A 221 -1.87 -9.61 -17.06
N ARG A 222 -1.34 -9.05 -18.15
CA ARG A 222 -1.49 -9.63 -19.49
C ARG A 222 -0.66 -10.89 -19.67
N MET A 223 0.53 -10.96 -19.10
CA MET A 223 1.33 -12.19 -19.08
C MET A 223 0.62 -13.32 -18.37
N LEU A 224 0.10 -13.06 -17.18
CA LEU A 224 -0.61 -14.07 -16.37
C LEU A 224 -1.94 -14.50 -17.03
N GLU A 225 -2.62 -13.60 -17.73
CA GLU A 225 -3.78 -13.94 -18.55
C GLU A 225 -3.40 -14.87 -19.71
N ALA A 226 -2.29 -14.59 -20.40
CA ALA A 226 -1.77 -15.46 -21.47
C ALA A 226 -1.31 -16.83 -20.95
N CYS A 227 -0.84 -16.91 -19.70
CA CYS A 227 -0.55 -18.18 -19.00
C CYS A 227 -1.82 -18.96 -18.62
N GLY A 228 -3.03 -18.45 -18.88
CA GLY A 228 -4.28 -19.12 -18.57
C GLY A 228 -4.63 -19.15 -17.08
N LEU A 229 -4.08 -18.22 -16.27
CA LEU A 229 -4.21 -18.26 -14.81
C LEU A 229 -5.47 -17.60 -14.26
N LYS A 230 -6.29 -16.91 -15.08
CA LYS A 230 -7.56 -16.35 -14.62
C LYS A 230 -8.46 -17.44 -14.03
N GLY A 231 -8.93 -17.23 -12.81
CA GLY A 231 -9.79 -18.16 -12.09
C GLY A 231 -9.08 -19.35 -11.44
N HIS A 232 -7.74 -19.45 -11.56
CA HIS A 232 -6.97 -20.49 -10.88
C HIS A 232 -7.07 -20.32 -9.37
N ARG A 233 -7.31 -21.42 -8.63
CA ARG A 233 -7.57 -21.42 -7.18
C ARG A 233 -6.62 -22.34 -6.45
N ILE A 234 -6.19 -21.87 -5.27
CA ILE A 234 -5.50 -22.68 -4.24
C ILE A 234 -6.17 -22.34 -2.91
N GLY A 235 -6.67 -23.34 -2.20
CA GLY A 235 -7.43 -23.15 -0.97
C GLY A 235 -8.58 -22.15 -1.15
N GLY A 236 -8.62 -21.14 -0.30
CA GLY A 236 -9.60 -20.05 -0.34
C GLY A 236 -9.22 -18.89 -1.25
N ALA A 237 -7.99 -18.86 -1.81
CA ALA A 237 -7.50 -17.81 -2.69
C ALA A 237 -7.73 -18.14 -4.17
N GLN A 238 -7.96 -17.10 -4.98
CA GLN A 238 -8.19 -17.23 -6.42
C GLN A 238 -7.51 -16.10 -7.19
N ILE A 239 -6.78 -16.41 -8.27
CA ILE A 239 -6.40 -15.42 -9.26
C ILE A 239 -7.67 -14.86 -9.90
N SER A 240 -7.85 -13.55 -9.83
CA SER A 240 -9.08 -12.90 -10.26
C SER A 240 -9.44 -13.26 -11.71
N PRO A 241 -10.66 -13.72 -12.00
CA PRO A 241 -11.12 -13.93 -13.35
C PRO A 241 -11.24 -12.62 -14.15
N ARG A 242 -11.25 -11.46 -13.46
CA ARG A 242 -11.32 -10.15 -14.07
C ARG A 242 -9.96 -9.60 -14.44
N HIS A 243 -8.95 -9.74 -13.56
CA HIS A 243 -7.60 -9.20 -13.76
C HIS A 243 -6.56 -10.14 -13.16
N ALA A 244 -5.77 -10.80 -14.00
CA ALA A 244 -4.88 -11.89 -13.57
C ALA A 244 -3.75 -11.47 -12.61
N ASN A 245 -3.46 -10.15 -12.48
CA ASN A 245 -2.52 -9.63 -11.49
C ASN A 245 -3.17 -9.28 -10.13
N PHE A 246 -4.34 -9.90 -9.83
CA PHE A 246 -5.04 -9.75 -8.55
C PHE A 246 -5.36 -11.13 -7.99
N ILE A 247 -5.19 -11.29 -6.68
CA ILE A 247 -5.63 -12.48 -5.94
C ILE A 247 -6.82 -12.07 -5.07
N GLU A 248 -7.92 -12.81 -5.17
CA GLU A 248 -9.16 -12.61 -4.42
C GLU A 248 -9.27 -13.63 -3.29
N ASN A 249 -9.64 -13.18 -2.09
CA ASN A 249 -10.16 -14.07 -1.05
C ASN A 249 -11.61 -14.38 -1.37
N THR A 250 -11.87 -15.61 -1.77
CA THR A 250 -13.20 -16.09 -2.17
C THR A 250 -13.87 -16.91 -1.10
N ASP A 251 -13.09 -17.57 -0.22
CA ASP A 251 -13.63 -18.46 0.81
C ASP A 251 -12.57 -18.71 1.92
N GLY A 252 -12.37 -17.75 2.81
CA GLY A 252 -11.46 -17.91 3.94
C GLY A 252 -9.99 -18.15 3.55
N ALA A 253 -9.51 -17.43 2.53
CA ALA A 253 -8.13 -17.57 2.05
C ALA A 253 -7.11 -17.35 3.16
N LEU A 254 -6.12 -18.23 3.23
CA LEU A 254 -4.92 -18.08 4.02
C LEU A 254 -3.86 -17.28 3.25
N ALA A 255 -2.90 -16.67 3.96
CA ALA A 255 -1.75 -16.04 3.32
C ALA A 255 -0.92 -17.08 2.56
N ALA A 256 -0.80 -18.28 3.09
CA ALA A 256 -0.13 -19.41 2.42
C ALA A 256 -0.76 -19.75 1.06
N ASP A 257 -2.10 -19.74 0.92
CA ASP A 257 -2.78 -19.96 -0.35
C ASP A 257 -2.39 -18.89 -1.39
N ALA A 258 -2.31 -17.62 -0.95
CA ALA A 258 -1.92 -16.51 -1.82
C ALA A 258 -0.45 -16.62 -2.26
N VAL A 259 0.47 -16.98 -1.35
CA VAL A 259 1.90 -17.19 -1.66
C VAL A 259 2.07 -18.33 -2.67
N GLU A 260 1.33 -19.42 -2.53
CA GLU A 260 1.38 -20.55 -3.46
C GLU A 260 0.88 -20.14 -4.86
N LEU A 261 -0.21 -19.36 -4.95
CA LEU A 261 -0.67 -18.78 -6.22
C LEU A 261 0.36 -17.84 -6.84
N MET A 262 1.05 -17.04 -6.03
CA MET A 262 2.12 -16.15 -6.49
C MET A 262 3.32 -16.95 -7.03
N ALA A 263 3.70 -18.03 -6.36
CA ALA A 263 4.79 -18.92 -6.80
C ALA A 263 4.46 -19.57 -8.14
N GLU A 264 3.24 -20.10 -8.30
CA GLU A 264 2.77 -20.69 -9.56
C GLU A 264 2.74 -19.64 -10.69
N ALA A 265 2.25 -18.43 -10.40
CA ALA A 265 2.22 -17.34 -11.36
C ALA A 265 3.62 -16.95 -11.86
N ARG A 266 4.61 -16.83 -10.95
CA ARG A 266 6.02 -16.56 -11.28
C ARG A 266 6.61 -17.66 -12.15
N ARG A 267 6.41 -18.91 -11.76
CA ARG A 267 6.88 -20.07 -12.51
C ARG A 267 6.35 -20.08 -13.95
N ARG A 268 5.04 -19.87 -14.14
CA ARG A 268 4.42 -19.85 -15.47
C ARG A 268 4.88 -18.68 -16.32
N ALA A 269 5.05 -17.50 -15.73
CA ALA A 269 5.58 -16.34 -16.45
C ALA A 269 7.02 -16.58 -16.92
N LEU A 270 7.86 -17.17 -16.06
CA LEU A 270 9.23 -17.53 -16.41
C LEU A 270 9.26 -18.57 -17.54
N GLU A 271 8.49 -19.65 -17.44
CA GLU A 271 8.42 -20.72 -18.44
C GLU A 271 7.95 -20.21 -19.81
N GLN A 272 6.94 -19.34 -19.86
CA GLN A 272 6.32 -18.92 -21.11
C GLN A 272 7.00 -17.70 -21.75
N PHE A 273 7.51 -16.77 -20.93
CA PHE A 273 8.05 -15.48 -21.40
C PHE A 273 9.52 -15.28 -21.07
N GLY A 274 10.15 -16.14 -20.25
CA GLY A 274 11.50 -15.93 -19.74
C GLY A 274 11.61 -14.75 -18.76
N ILE A 275 10.48 -14.28 -18.19
CA ILE A 275 10.42 -13.11 -17.31
C ILE A 275 10.19 -13.56 -15.86
N GLU A 276 11.09 -13.18 -14.98
CA GLU A 276 10.91 -13.30 -13.54
C GLU A 276 10.08 -12.12 -13.02
N LEU A 277 8.84 -12.39 -12.59
CA LEU A 277 7.97 -11.37 -12.00
C LEU A 277 8.39 -11.05 -10.57
N VAL A 278 8.50 -9.76 -10.26
CA VAL A 278 8.80 -9.24 -8.92
C VAL A 278 7.49 -8.83 -8.25
N HIS A 279 7.25 -9.27 -7.04
CA HIS A 279 6.02 -8.89 -6.31
C HIS A 279 6.03 -7.40 -5.92
N GLU A 280 4.85 -6.81 -5.92
CA GLU A 280 4.61 -5.43 -5.46
C GLU A 280 4.05 -5.42 -4.03
N VAL A 281 3.31 -6.47 -3.66
CA VAL A 281 2.71 -6.59 -2.34
C VAL A 281 3.77 -6.71 -1.25
N GLU A 282 3.59 -5.98 -0.15
CA GLU A 282 4.44 -6.05 1.03
C GLU A 282 4.09 -7.28 1.87
N PHE A 283 5.11 -8.02 2.32
CA PHE A 283 4.96 -9.16 3.22
C PHE A 283 5.19 -8.73 4.66
N LEU A 284 4.31 -9.18 5.54
CA LEU A 284 4.46 -8.97 6.98
C LEU A 284 4.41 -10.31 7.72
N GLY A 285 5.42 -10.59 8.54
CA GLY A 285 5.61 -11.88 9.18
C GLY A 285 6.47 -12.83 8.34
N ARG A 286 6.39 -14.11 8.63
CA ARG A 286 7.24 -15.15 7.98
C ARG A 286 6.62 -15.61 6.66
N LEU A 287 6.76 -14.79 5.64
CA LEU A 287 6.31 -15.09 4.27
C LEU A 287 7.50 -15.01 3.33
N GLU A 288 7.67 -16.02 2.49
CA GLU A 288 8.71 -16.07 1.46
C GLU A 288 8.14 -16.69 0.19
N LEU A 289 8.49 -16.11 -0.96
CA LEU A 289 8.27 -16.75 -2.25
C LEU A 289 9.39 -17.76 -2.51
N PRO A 290 9.08 -19.02 -2.86
CA PRO A 290 10.09 -19.99 -3.18
C PRO A 290 10.94 -19.51 -4.37
N PRO A 291 12.25 -19.83 -4.38
CA PRO A 291 13.11 -19.49 -5.51
C PRO A 291 12.62 -20.20 -6.78
N LEU A 292 12.71 -19.51 -7.90
CA LEU A 292 12.44 -20.10 -9.21
C LEU A 292 13.58 -21.09 -9.54
N ARG A 293 13.24 -22.28 -9.91
CA ARG A 293 14.20 -23.36 -10.29
C ARG A 293 14.12 -23.60 -11.79
#